data_c11157f4a848ede25b6cfcbd7fbced64
#
_entry.id   c11157f4a848ede25b6cfcbd7fbced64
#
_cell.length_a   1.000
_cell.length_b   1.000
_cell.length_c   1.000
_cell.angle_alpha   90.00
_cell.angle_beta   90.00
_cell.angle_gamma   90.00
#
_symmetry.space_group_name_H-M   'P 1'
#
loop_
_entity.id
_entity.type
_entity.pdbx_description
1 polymer ?
#
loop_
_entity_poly.entity_id
_entity_poly.type
_entity_poly.pdbx_seq_one_letter_code
_entity_poly.pdbx_strand_id
1 'polypeptide(L)'
;MRRIGRWFVQHIVPFGAPGLFLLAFIDSAAIPIPQGVDVLLFVQTTAHPSRAFLYAALATLGSLLGCLVLFRISRAAGHAALARRTSPERIDAMRRQFERYEAFALVLPAMLPLPLPVKLFVIAAGVFQVRLRPFVLAILFARTVRFFGIALVAQRYGAQTWTFLRQNAVFGAAAALLLVLLFYWISRRTR
;
A
#
# COMPACT_ATOMS: atom_id res chain seq x y z
N MET A 1 -9.01 -4.26 18.54
CA MET A 1 -8.83 -4.53 17.10
C MET A 1 -10.06 -5.16 16.41
N ARG A 2 -10.78 -6.14 16.97
CA ARG A 2 -11.96 -6.77 16.33
C ARG A 2 -13.18 -5.84 16.11
N ARG A 3 -13.35 -4.77 16.88
CA ARG A 3 -14.47 -3.81 16.72
C ARG A 3 -14.30 -2.88 15.54
N ILE A 4 -13.08 -2.38 15.29
CA ILE A 4 -12.77 -1.47 14.19
C ILE A 4 -12.92 -2.20 12.84
N GLY A 5 -12.43 -3.44 12.74
CA GLY A 5 -12.59 -4.24 11.52
C GLY A 5 -14.06 -4.53 11.16
N ARG A 6 -14.91 -4.84 12.15
CA ARG A 6 -16.35 -5.04 11.93
C ARG A 6 -17.08 -3.76 11.52
N TRP A 7 -16.75 -2.64 12.15
CA TRP A 7 -17.31 -1.34 11.79
C TRP A 7 -16.97 -0.97 10.33
N PHE A 8 -15.69 -1.18 9.92
CA PHE A 8 -15.25 -0.97 8.55
C PHE A 8 -15.99 -1.86 7.54
N VAL A 9 -16.13 -3.15 7.83
CA VAL A 9 -16.83 -4.09 6.95
C VAL A 9 -18.32 -3.72 6.83
N GLN A 10 -18.97 -3.34 7.92
CA GLN A 10 -20.40 -3.00 7.93
C GLN A 10 -20.72 -1.67 7.22
N HIS A 11 -19.79 -0.69 7.25
CA HIS A 11 -20.06 0.65 6.72
C HIS A 11 -19.38 0.93 5.38
N ILE A 12 -18.27 0.27 5.05
CA ILE A 12 -17.53 0.55 3.82
C ILE A 12 -17.87 -0.43 2.70
N VAL A 13 -18.14 -1.70 3.03
CA VAL A 13 -18.55 -2.71 2.02
C VAL A 13 -19.85 -2.31 1.28
N PRO A 14 -20.88 -1.75 1.93
CA PRO A 14 -22.10 -1.31 1.23
C PRO A 14 -21.85 -0.15 0.24
N PHE A 15 -20.82 0.66 0.46
CA PHE A 15 -20.48 1.76 -0.47
C PHE A 15 -19.82 1.28 -1.77
N GLY A 16 -19.56 -0.02 -1.93
CA GLY A 16 -19.04 -0.58 -3.18
C GLY A 16 -17.75 0.10 -3.67
N ALA A 17 -17.77 0.51 -4.94
CA ALA A 17 -16.62 1.13 -5.60
C ALA A 17 -16.12 2.44 -4.94
N PRO A 18 -16.96 3.41 -4.54
CA PRO A 18 -16.53 4.60 -3.80
C PRO A 18 -15.89 4.30 -2.46
N GLY A 19 -16.37 3.29 -1.73
CA GLY A 19 -15.79 2.86 -0.46
C GLY A 19 -14.37 2.36 -0.61
N LEU A 20 -14.09 1.61 -1.68
CA LEU A 20 -12.75 1.13 -2.00
C LEU A 20 -11.78 2.28 -2.32
N PHE A 21 -12.23 3.27 -3.10
CA PHE A 21 -11.45 4.47 -3.39
C PHE A 21 -11.08 5.24 -2.11
N LEU A 22 -12.08 5.52 -1.25
CA LEU A 22 -11.87 6.24 0.00
C LEU A 22 -10.94 5.47 0.94
N LEU A 23 -11.11 4.17 1.06
CA LEU A 23 -10.26 3.32 1.89
C LEU A 23 -8.81 3.36 1.38
N ALA A 24 -8.59 3.23 0.07
CA ALA A 24 -7.27 3.29 -0.54
C ALA A 24 -6.61 4.66 -0.36
N PHE A 25 -7.40 5.73 -0.44
CA PHE A 25 -6.94 7.10 -0.19
C PHE A 25 -6.51 7.29 1.26
N ILE A 26 -7.36 6.95 2.23
CA ILE A 26 -7.08 7.10 3.66
C ILE A 26 -5.90 6.22 4.09
N ASP A 27 -5.87 4.96 3.63
CA ASP A 27 -4.75 4.07 3.87
C ASP A 27 -3.44 4.67 3.39
N SER A 28 -3.41 5.24 2.20
CA SER A 28 -2.17 5.79 1.62
C SER A 28 -1.79 7.16 2.18
N ALA A 29 -2.77 8.00 2.58
CA ALA A 29 -2.52 9.37 3.06
C ALA A 29 -2.08 9.44 4.53
N ALA A 30 -2.72 8.70 5.43
CA ALA A 30 -2.56 8.93 6.86
C ALA A 30 -2.47 7.64 7.69
N ILE A 31 -3.50 6.83 7.71
CA ILE A 31 -3.65 5.71 8.65
C ILE A 31 -3.25 4.40 7.96
N PRO A 32 -2.19 3.70 8.43
CA PRO A 32 -1.85 2.39 7.88
C PRO A 32 -2.93 1.39 8.29
N ILE A 33 -3.73 0.95 7.33
CA ILE A 33 -4.68 -0.16 7.51
C ILE A 33 -4.03 -1.40 6.87
N PRO A 34 -3.33 -2.25 7.63
CA PRO A 34 -2.59 -3.35 7.06
C PRO A 34 -3.52 -4.22 6.21
N GLN A 35 -3.25 -4.32 4.91
CA GLN A 35 -3.96 -5.17 3.94
C GLN A 35 -5.47 -4.89 3.78
N GLY A 36 -6.02 -3.83 4.39
CA GLY A 36 -7.46 -3.53 4.34
C GLY A 36 -7.97 -3.30 2.92
N VAL A 37 -7.20 -2.58 2.11
CA VAL A 37 -7.53 -2.31 0.70
C VAL A 37 -7.49 -3.58 -0.13
N ASP A 38 -6.45 -4.43 0.06
CA ASP A 38 -6.28 -5.67 -0.70
C ASP A 38 -7.42 -6.66 -0.42
N VAL A 39 -7.78 -6.81 0.86
CA VAL A 39 -8.89 -7.67 1.28
C VAL A 39 -10.23 -7.16 0.73
N LEU A 40 -10.49 -5.85 0.82
CA LEU A 40 -11.74 -5.27 0.32
C LEU A 40 -11.84 -5.40 -1.21
N LEU A 41 -10.73 -5.13 -1.93
CA LEU A 41 -10.64 -5.31 -3.38
C LEU A 41 -10.92 -6.76 -3.77
N PHE A 42 -10.30 -7.74 -3.07
CA PHE A 42 -10.50 -9.15 -3.32
C PHE A 42 -11.97 -9.57 -3.11
N VAL A 43 -12.57 -9.17 -1.98
CA VAL A 43 -13.96 -9.50 -1.65
C VAL A 43 -14.94 -8.90 -2.65
N GLN A 44 -14.79 -7.60 -3.01
CA GLN A 44 -15.67 -6.95 -3.98
C GLN A 44 -15.52 -7.52 -5.38
N THR A 45 -14.30 -7.85 -5.80
CA THR A 45 -14.05 -8.46 -7.11
C THR A 45 -14.62 -9.89 -7.17
N THR A 46 -14.52 -10.66 -6.09
CA THR A 46 -15.12 -12.00 -6.03
C THR A 46 -16.64 -11.94 -6.07
N ALA A 47 -17.26 -10.94 -5.42
CA ALA A 47 -18.71 -10.73 -5.44
C ALA A 47 -19.22 -10.24 -6.81
N HIS A 48 -18.45 -9.40 -7.50
CA HIS A 48 -18.80 -8.81 -8.78
C HIS A 48 -17.65 -8.89 -9.79
N PRO A 49 -17.36 -10.07 -10.37
CA PRO A 49 -16.20 -10.28 -11.26
C PRO A 49 -16.20 -9.39 -12.51
N SER A 50 -17.37 -9.01 -13.02
CA SER A 50 -17.53 -8.11 -14.17
C SER A 50 -17.00 -6.69 -13.90
N ARG A 51 -16.87 -6.27 -12.63
CA ARG A 51 -16.40 -4.95 -12.21
C ARG A 51 -14.96 -4.96 -11.69
N ALA A 52 -14.23 -6.05 -11.85
CA ALA A 52 -12.86 -6.23 -11.35
C ALA A 52 -11.92 -5.07 -11.72
N PHE A 53 -11.89 -4.69 -12.99
CA PHE A 53 -11.05 -3.60 -13.50
C PHE A 53 -11.44 -2.24 -12.94
N LEU A 54 -12.74 -1.98 -12.76
CA LEU A 54 -13.24 -0.75 -12.15
C LEU A 54 -12.74 -0.64 -10.69
N TYR A 55 -12.86 -1.70 -9.93
CA TYR A 55 -12.39 -1.74 -8.55
C TYR A 55 -10.88 -1.53 -8.45
N ALA A 56 -10.10 -2.20 -9.32
CA ALA A 56 -8.65 -2.03 -9.38
C ALA A 56 -8.25 -0.59 -9.74
N ALA A 57 -8.92 0.03 -10.72
CA ALA A 57 -8.67 1.40 -11.12
C ALA A 57 -8.97 2.39 -9.99
N LEU A 58 -10.11 2.24 -9.29
CA LEU A 58 -10.47 3.11 -8.18
C LEU A 58 -9.53 2.96 -6.98
N ALA A 59 -9.12 1.73 -6.65
CA ALA A 59 -8.11 1.49 -5.62
C ALA A 59 -6.77 2.15 -5.99
N THR A 60 -6.35 2.05 -7.26
CA THR A 60 -5.13 2.67 -7.78
C THR A 60 -5.19 4.19 -7.67
N LEU A 61 -6.28 4.80 -8.13
CA LEU A 61 -6.47 6.25 -8.09
C LEU A 61 -6.55 6.77 -6.65
N GLY A 62 -7.32 6.13 -5.79
CA GLY A 62 -7.40 6.49 -4.38
C GLY A 62 -6.03 6.42 -3.69
N SER A 63 -5.31 5.33 -3.90
CA SER A 63 -3.98 5.14 -3.34
C SER A 63 -2.96 6.16 -3.88
N LEU A 64 -2.99 6.47 -5.18
CA LEU A 64 -2.12 7.48 -5.78
C LEU A 64 -2.36 8.87 -5.18
N LEU A 65 -3.64 9.28 -5.09
CA LEU A 65 -3.99 10.57 -4.49
C LEU A 65 -3.60 10.65 -3.02
N GLY A 66 -3.78 9.57 -2.25
CA GLY A 66 -3.34 9.49 -0.87
C GLY A 66 -1.82 9.63 -0.72
N CYS A 67 -1.04 8.94 -1.57
CA CYS A 67 0.41 9.08 -1.62
C CYS A 67 0.84 10.50 -2.01
N LEU A 68 0.13 11.16 -2.95
CA LEU A 68 0.41 12.54 -3.34
C LEU A 68 0.18 13.54 -2.20
N VAL A 69 -0.89 13.37 -1.44
CA VAL A 69 -1.16 14.20 -0.25
C VAL A 69 -0.05 14.02 0.78
N LEU A 70 0.31 12.77 1.10
CA LEU A 70 1.38 12.48 2.05
C LEU A 70 2.73 13.05 1.57
N PHE A 71 3.05 12.89 0.29
CA PHE A 71 4.26 13.46 -0.35
C PHE A 71 4.29 14.99 -0.23
N ARG A 72 3.17 15.68 -0.54
CA ARG A 72 3.07 17.14 -0.46
C ARG A 72 3.25 17.66 0.97
N ILE A 73 2.61 17.02 1.94
CA ILE A 73 2.75 17.34 3.35
C ILE A 73 4.20 17.14 3.80
N SER A 74 4.80 15.98 3.47
CA SER A 74 6.19 15.68 3.82
C SER A 74 7.18 16.64 3.16
N ARG A 75 6.89 17.07 1.94
CA ARG A 75 7.72 18.04 1.21
C ARG A 75 7.70 19.41 1.89
N ALA A 76 6.53 19.88 2.31
CA ALA A 76 6.40 21.19 2.95
C ALA A 76 6.99 21.20 4.37
N ALA A 77 6.60 20.25 5.21
CA ALA A 77 7.00 20.21 6.62
C ALA A 77 8.39 19.61 6.84
N GLY A 78 8.70 18.53 6.12
CA GLY A 78 9.93 17.75 6.33
C GLY A 78 11.16 18.48 5.83
N HIS A 79 11.08 19.18 4.70
CA HIS A 79 12.21 19.96 4.18
C HIS A 79 12.60 21.10 5.12
N ALA A 80 11.63 21.81 5.65
CA ALA A 80 11.89 22.89 6.62
C ALA A 80 12.55 22.38 7.90
N ALA A 81 12.16 21.20 8.38
CA ALA A 81 12.76 20.57 9.55
C ALA A 81 14.19 20.07 9.27
N LEU A 82 14.44 19.53 8.08
CA LEU A 82 15.75 19.03 7.68
C LEU A 82 16.74 20.18 7.46
N ALA A 83 16.31 21.26 6.82
CA ALA A 83 17.12 22.46 6.57
C ALA A 83 17.61 23.15 7.85
N ARG A 84 16.90 22.98 8.98
CA ARG A 84 17.33 23.50 10.29
C ARG A 84 18.43 22.67 10.95
N ARG A 85 18.64 21.44 10.53
CA ARG A 85 19.53 20.46 11.19
C ARG A 85 20.65 19.95 10.32
N THR A 86 20.63 20.26 9.02
CA THR A 86 21.57 19.67 8.04
C THR A 86 21.96 20.72 7.02
N SER A 87 23.24 20.70 6.60
CA SER A 87 23.73 21.62 5.58
C SER A 87 23.10 21.35 4.20
N PRO A 88 22.95 22.38 3.35
CA PRO A 88 22.38 22.25 2.01
C PRO A 88 23.10 21.18 1.15
N GLU A 89 24.43 21.10 1.25
CA GLU A 89 25.25 20.15 0.46
C GLU A 89 24.92 18.69 0.84
N ARG A 90 24.67 18.43 2.14
CA ARG A 90 24.27 17.09 2.61
C ARG A 90 22.86 16.74 2.16
N ILE A 91 21.95 17.71 2.17
CA ILE A 91 20.58 17.51 1.66
C ILE A 91 20.62 17.16 0.18
N ASP A 92 21.42 17.86 -0.61
CA ASP A 92 21.59 17.59 -2.04
C ASP A 92 22.27 16.24 -2.31
N ALA A 93 23.24 15.85 -1.49
CA ALA A 93 23.87 14.53 -1.58
C ALA A 93 22.86 13.40 -1.31
N MET A 94 22.06 13.53 -0.25
CA MET A 94 20.97 12.58 0.08
C MET A 94 19.92 12.51 -1.02
N ARG A 95 19.55 13.68 -1.58
CA ARG A 95 18.61 13.77 -2.69
C ARG A 95 19.13 13.03 -3.93
N ARG A 96 20.38 13.29 -4.36
CA ARG A 96 21.01 12.59 -5.50
C ARG A 96 21.06 11.08 -5.28
N GLN A 97 21.42 10.64 -4.09
CA GLN A 97 21.46 9.22 -3.75
C GLN A 97 20.06 8.60 -3.80
N PHE A 98 19.05 9.29 -3.28
CA PHE A 98 17.66 8.83 -3.33
C PHE A 98 17.14 8.80 -4.77
N GLU A 99 17.39 9.84 -5.59
CA GLU A 99 17.00 9.91 -7.00
C GLU A 99 17.64 8.76 -7.83
N ARG A 100 18.85 8.33 -7.48
CA ARG A 100 19.52 7.19 -8.15
C ARG A 100 18.82 5.85 -7.94
N TYR A 101 18.20 5.66 -6.79
CA TYR A 101 17.51 4.41 -6.42
C TYR A 101 15.98 4.57 -6.34
N GLU A 102 15.44 5.74 -6.66
CA GLU A 102 14.04 6.12 -6.46
C GLU A 102 13.07 5.09 -7.05
N ALA A 103 13.28 4.69 -8.30
CA ALA A 103 12.39 3.74 -8.95
C ALA A 103 12.36 2.39 -8.21
N PHE A 104 13.52 1.85 -7.83
CA PHE A 104 13.60 0.58 -7.10
C PHE A 104 13.12 0.72 -5.67
N ALA A 105 13.47 1.80 -4.99
CA ALA A 105 13.10 2.04 -3.59
C ALA A 105 11.60 2.27 -3.40
N LEU A 106 10.90 2.81 -4.40
CA LEU A 106 9.45 3.04 -4.35
C LEU A 106 8.66 1.89 -4.98
N VAL A 107 9.08 1.42 -6.15
CA VAL A 107 8.32 0.41 -6.91
C VAL A 107 8.33 -0.93 -6.21
N LEU A 108 9.49 -1.42 -5.80
CA LEU A 108 9.62 -2.75 -5.23
C LEU A 108 8.78 -2.95 -3.94
N PRO A 109 8.88 -2.07 -2.92
CA PRO A 109 8.02 -2.19 -1.73
C PRO A 109 6.54 -1.97 -2.02
N ALA A 110 6.19 -1.13 -3.01
CA ALA A 110 4.81 -0.84 -3.35
C ALA A 110 4.12 -1.96 -4.13
N MET A 111 4.89 -2.79 -4.87
CA MET A 111 4.39 -3.97 -5.58
C MET A 111 4.17 -5.17 -4.66
N LEU A 112 5.06 -5.38 -3.69
CA LEU A 112 5.01 -6.55 -2.84
C LEU A 112 3.83 -6.47 -1.85
N PRO A 113 3.08 -7.55 -1.63
CA PRO A 113 2.01 -7.62 -0.62
C PRO A 113 2.59 -7.79 0.80
N LEU A 114 3.82 -7.38 1.02
CA LEU A 114 4.49 -7.40 2.31
C LEU A 114 4.16 -6.14 3.10
N PRO A 115 4.15 -6.19 4.43
CA PRO A 115 3.96 -5.01 5.29
C PRO A 115 5.23 -4.14 5.32
N LEU A 116 5.76 -3.84 4.14
CA LEU A 116 6.90 -2.95 4.01
C LEU A 116 6.45 -1.50 4.24
N PRO A 117 7.29 -0.68 4.87
CA PRO A 117 6.94 0.69 5.22
C PRO A 117 6.99 1.63 4.00
N VAL A 118 6.18 1.33 2.95
CA VAL A 118 6.08 2.16 1.73
C VAL A 118 5.88 3.64 2.09
N LYS A 119 5.15 3.92 3.17
CA LYS A 119 4.92 5.28 3.65
C LYS A 119 6.20 6.00 4.04
N LEU A 120 7.17 5.31 4.62
CA LEU A 120 8.47 5.90 4.95
C LEU A 120 9.21 6.34 3.68
N PHE A 121 9.12 5.57 2.61
CA PHE A 121 9.71 5.95 1.32
C PHE A 121 8.99 7.13 0.67
N VAL A 122 7.65 7.21 0.78
CA VAL A 122 6.87 8.36 0.32
C VAL A 122 7.22 9.62 1.11
N ILE A 123 7.34 9.49 2.45
CA ILE A 123 7.76 10.59 3.32
C ILE A 123 9.18 11.04 2.97
N ALA A 124 10.11 10.11 2.83
CA ALA A 124 11.50 10.41 2.47
C ALA A 124 11.59 11.11 1.10
N ALA A 125 10.84 10.62 0.10
CA ALA A 125 10.76 11.26 -1.22
C ALA A 125 10.26 12.71 -1.13
N GLY A 126 9.28 12.98 -0.26
CA GLY A 126 8.80 14.33 0.01
C GLY A 126 9.85 15.21 0.68
N VAL A 127 10.46 14.73 1.77
CA VAL A 127 11.48 15.46 2.55
C VAL A 127 12.70 15.81 1.69
N PHE A 128 13.18 14.89 0.86
CA PHE A 128 14.32 15.08 -0.05
C PHE A 128 13.94 15.82 -1.34
N GLN A 129 12.70 16.31 -1.46
CA GLN A 129 12.23 17.09 -2.60
C GLN A 129 12.42 16.40 -3.97
N VAL A 130 12.21 15.10 -4.01
CA VAL A 130 12.28 14.32 -5.25
C VAL A 130 11.34 14.90 -6.32
N ARG A 131 11.67 14.73 -7.59
CA ARG A 131 10.86 15.21 -8.72
C ARG A 131 9.50 14.53 -8.72
N LEU A 132 8.42 15.33 -8.83
CA LEU A 132 7.05 14.81 -8.76
C LEU A 132 6.70 13.81 -9.86
N ARG A 133 7.15 14.06 -11.10
CA ARG A 133 6.81 13.20 -12.26
C ARG A 133 7.29 11.76 -12.09
N PRO A 134 8.60 11.46 -11.86
CA PRO A 134 9.05 10.09 -11.67
C PRO A 134 8.41 9.45 -10.42
N PHE A 135 8.19 10.19 -9.34
CA PHE A 135 7.48 9.71 -8.16
C PHE A 135 6.06 9.23 -8.50
N VAL A 136 5.27 10.04 -9.21
CA VAL A 136 3.90 9.70 -9.63
C VAL A 136 3.90 8.47 -10.52
N LEU A 137 4.81 8.41 -11.52
CA LEU A 137 4.91 7.27 -12.44
C LEU A 137 5.28 5.97 -11.71
N ALA A 138 6.24 6.04 -10.78
CA ALA A 138 6.67 4.89 -9.98
C ALA A 138 5.52 4.34 -9.12
N ILE A 139 4.83 5.22 -8.37
CA ILE A 139 3.69 4.82 -7.52
C ILE A 139 2.52 4.31 -8.38
N LEU A 140 2.18 5.00 -9.46
CA LEU A 140 1.11 4.60 -10.37
C LEU A 140 1.38 3.21 -10.94
N PHE A 141 2.57 2.98 -11.46
CA PHE A 141 2.97 1.67 -12.00
C PHE A 141 2.88 0.57 -10.95
N ALA A 142 3.50 0.78 -9.79
CA ALA A 142 3.52 -0.22 -8.72
C ALA A 142 2.11 -0.56 -8.20
N ARG A 143 1.25 0.45 -8.01
CA ARG A 143 -0.13 0.26 -7.55
C ARG A 143 -1.02 -0.38 -8.60
N THR A 144 -0.82 -0.01 -9.87
CA THR A 144 -1.54 -0.65 -10.99
C THR A 144 -1.21 -2.14 -11.03
N VAL A 145 0.06 -2.51 -11.08
CA VAL A 145 0.47 -3.92 -11.12
C VAL A 145 -0.09 -4.69 -9.92
N ARG A 146 0.01 -4.13 -8.72
CA ARG A 146 -0.50 -4.77 -7.50
C ARG A 146 -2.02 -4.96 -7.52
N PHE A 147 -2.79 -3.89 -7.70
CA PHE A 147 -4.25 -3.96 -7.58
C PHE A 147 -4.90 -4.68 -8.75
N PHE A 148 -4.40 -4.50 -9.98
CA PHE A 148 -4.87 -5.27 -11.11
C PHE A 148 -4.48 -6.74 -11.00
N GLY A 149 -3.29 -7.05 -10.48
CA GLY A 149 -2.89 -8.42 -10.17
C GLY A 149 -3.83 -9.09 -9.17
N ILE A 150 -4.15 -8.42 -8.05
CA ILE A 150 -5.12 -8.91 -7.05
C ILE A 150 -6.51 -9.09 -7.67
N ALA A 151 -6.98 -8.11 -8.46
CA ALA A 151 -8.27 -8.18 -9.11
C ALA A 151 -8.38 -9.33 -10.11
N LEU A 152 -7.34 -9.58 -10.92
CA LEU A 152 -7.29 -10.70 -11.86
C LEU A 152 -7.31 -12.05 -11.14
N VAL A 153 -6.54 -12.19 -10.07
CA VAL A 153 -6.55 -13.40 -9.23
C VAL A 153 -7.91 -13.60 -8.58
N ALA A 154 -8.50 -12.54 -8.02
CA ALA A 154 -9.82 -12.60 -7.41
C ALA A 154 -10.93 -12.92 -8.43
N GLN A 155 -10.83 -12.37 -9.65
CA GLN A 155 -11.79 -12.63 -10.72
C GLN A 155 -11.77 -14.08 -11.18
N ARG A 156 -10.57 -14.68 -11.31
CA ARG A 156 -10.42 -16.07 -11.79
C ARG A 156 -10.64 -17.12 -10.71
N TYR A 157 -10.11 -16.87 -9.52
CA TYR A 157 -9.99 -17.88 -8.46
C TYR A 157 -10.75 -17.50 -7.18
N GLY A 158 -11.39 -16.32 -7.13
CA GLY A 158 -11.98 -15.79 -5.91
C GLY A 158 -13.00 -16.72 -5.25
N ALA A 159 -13.89 -17.31 -6.04
CA ALA A 159 -14.88 -18.26 -5.53
C ALA A 159 -14.23 -19.54 -4.99
N GLN A 160 -13.22 -20.07 -5.69
CA GLN A 160 -12.48 -21.25 -5.27
C GLN A 160 -11.61 -20.97 -4.05
N THR A 161 -10.94 -19.81 -4.03
CA THR A 161 -10.12 -19.36 -2.89
C THR A 161 -10.97 -19.15 -1.64
N TRP A 162 -12.17 -18.57 -1.79
CA TRP A 162 -13.10 -18.39 -0.67
C TRP A 162 -13.57 -19.72 -0.09
N THR A 163 -13.91 -20.68 -0.95
CA THR A 163 -14.31 -22.05 -0.54
C THR A 163 -13.14 -22.75 0.13
N PHE A 164 -11.94 -22.67 -0.46
CA PHE A 164 -10.72 -23.25 0.10
C PHE A 164 -10.36 -22.65 1.46
N LEU A 165 -10.39 -21.33 1.61
CA LEU A 165 -10.13 -20.65 2.87
C LEU A 165 -11.17 -21.01 3.94
N ARG A 166 -12.43 -21.13 3.56
CA ARG A 166 -13.51 -21.53 4.48
C ARG A 166 -13.40 -22.96 4.94
N GLN A 167 -13.00 -23.86 4.03
CA GLN A 167 -12.79 -25.28 4.34
C GLN A 167 -11.48 -25.54 5.08
N ASN A 168 -10.44 -24.73 4.82
CA ASN A 168 -9.10 -24.89 5.35
C ASN A 168 -8.64 -23.70 6.19
N ALA A 169 -9.54 -23.13 6.99
CA ALA A 169 -9.24 -21.96 7.84
C ALA A 169 -8.05 -22.20 8.78
N VAL A 170 -7.83 -23.44 9.21
CA VAL A 170 -6.71 -23.87 10.05
C VAL A 170 -5.38 -23.74 9.27
N PHE A 171 -5.34 -24.14 7.99
CA PHE A 171 -4.14 -24.00 7.16
C PHE A 171 -3.80 -22.54 6.85
N GLY A 172 -4.81 -21.69 6.61
CA GLY A 172 -4.62 -20.23 6.44
C GLY A 172 -4.06 -19.58 7.71
N ALA A 173 -4.58 -19.95 8.87
CA ALA A 173 -4.08 -19.47 10.16
C ALA A 173 -2.65 -19.97 10.44
N ALA A 174 -2.35 -21.23 10.14
CA ALA A 174 -1.02 -21.81 10.31
C ALA A 174 0.02 -21.14 9.37
N ALA A 175 -0.33 -20.87 8.12
CA ALA A 175 0.53 -20.17 7.17
C ALA A 175 0.81 -18.73 7.61
N ALA A 176 -0.21 -18.02 8.10
CA ALA A 176 -0.05 -16.67 8.66
C ALA A 176 0.85 -16.68 9.89
N LEU A 177 0.68 -17.65 10.79
CA LEU A 177 1.53 -17.81 11.98
C LEU A 177 2.99 -18.11 11.60
N LEU A 178 3.20 -18.98 10.62
CA LEU A 178 4.53 -19.32 10.10
C LEU A 178 5.23 -18.09 9.51
N LEU A 179 4.52 -17.26 8.73
CA LEU A 179 5.05 -16.01 8.19
C LEU A 179 5.44 -15.03 9.29
N VAL A 180 4.62 -14.90 10.33
CA VAL A 180 4.92 -14.05 11.50
C VAL A 180 6.14 -14.56 12.26
N LEU A 181 6.23 -15.87 12.48
CA LEU A 181 7.38 -16.50 13.16
C LEU A 181 8.66 -16.38 12.32
N LEU A 182 8.58 -16.56 11.02
CA LEU A 182 9.70 -16.38 10.10
C LEU A 182 10.20 -14.94 10.11
N PHE A 183 9.28 -13.97 10.04
CA PHE A 183 9.61 -12.54 10.14
C PHE A 183 10.23 -12.20 11.50
N TYR A 184 9.69 -12.73 12.59
CA TYR A 184 10.26 -12.55 13.93
C TYR A 184 11.66 -13.16 14.06
N TRP A 185 11.87 -14.35 13.48
CA TRP A 185 13.17 -15.03 13.50
C TRP A 185 14.21 -14.29 12.67
N ILE A 186 13.86 -13.81 11.47
CA ILE A 186 14.73 -12.98 10.62
C ILE A 186 15.07 -11.67 11.35
N SER A 187 14.08 -11.01 11.94
CA SER A 187 14.28 -9.76 12.71
C SER A 187 15.18 -9.92 13.93
N ARG A 188 15.22 -11.10 14.54
CA ARG A 188 16.15 -11.41 15.64
C ARG A 188 17.59 -11.68 15.18
N ARG A 189 17.77 -12.20 13.97
CA ARG A 189 19.11 -12.47 13.42
C ARG A 189 19.84 -11.22 12.91
N THR A 190 19.12 -10.14 12.68
CA THR A 190 19.67 -8.87 12.17
C THR A 190 19.94 -7.84 13.28
N ARG A 191 19.76 -8.23 14.54
CA ARG A 191 20.23 -7.51 15.74
C ARG A 191 21.43 -8.22 16.34
#